data_8fc526ea0cb441c98b647d39c38cf4cd
#
_entry.id   8fc526ea0cb441c98b647d39c38cf4cd
#
_cell.length_a   1.000
_cell.length_b   1.000
_cell.length_c   1.000
_cell.angle_alpha   90.00
_cell.angle_beta   90.00
_cell.angle_gamma   90.00
#
_symmetry.space_group_name_H-M   'P 1'
#
loop_
_entity.id
_entity.type
_entity.pdbx_description
1 polymer ?
#
loop_
_entity_poly.entity_id
_entity_poly.type
_entity_poly.pdbx_seq_one_letter_code
_entity_poly.pdbx_strand_id
1 'polypeptide(L)'
;VNAVIMLRRGFTKHYWVAAIDEDIPFQGIVESTTLLEKSDTAGMHLIYLMNYIHRTDALFNKPEHEILDNYIVGLKKLFPDLQDEDIVDRFLFRAPFVEPLYTIGYQKRKPPTVLIPGKLYMATTAQVYPDVTSWNGSVGLAQKTVDQILRDFCKTRDI
;
A
#
# COMPACT_ATOMS: atom_id res chain seq x y z
N VAL A 1 -6.22 7.46 -1.72
CA VAL A 1 -5.51 8.29 -2.72
C VAL A 1 -4.07 8.43 -2.27
N ASN A 2 -3.13 7.95 -3.07
CA ASN A 2 -1.71 8.02 -2.76
C ASN A 2 -0.97 8.70 -3.89
N ALA A 3 0.00 9.56 -3.54
CA ALA A 3 0.96 10.07 -4.51
C ALA A 3 2.32 9.40 -4.30
N VAL A 4 3.05 9.20 -5.39
CA VAL A 4 4.47 8.85 -5.37
C VAL A 4 5.23 10.01 -5.97
N ILE A 5 6.17 10.55 -5.20
CA ILE A 5 7.01 11.67 -5.63
C ILE A 5 8.44 11.17 -5.75
N MET A 6 9.03 11.34 -6.93
CA MET A 6 10.45 11.07 -7.18
C MET A 6 11.26 12.33 -6.91
N LEU A 7 12.27 12.23 -6.05
CA LEU A 7 13.09 13.35 -5.62
C LEU A 7 14.58 13.09 -5.90
N ARG A 8 15.35 14.15 -6.18
CA ARG A 8 16.81 14.08 -6.36
C ARG A 8 17.54 13.80 -5.05
N ARG A 9 16.94 14.17 -3.90
CA ARG A 9 17.52 13.98 -2.56
C ARG A 9 16.44 13.58 -1.55
N GLY A 10 16.86 12.92 -0.48
CA GLY A 10 15.99 12.57 0.64
C GLY A 10 15.78 13.74 1.59
N PHE A 11 14.64 13.76 2.27
CA PHE A 11 14.25 14.80 3.20
C PHE A 11 14.05 14.31 4.63
N THR A 12 13.90 13.00 4.83
CA THR A 12 13.78 12.41 6.15
C THR A 12 14.70 11.21 6.32
N LYS A 13 15.07 10.91 7.58
CA LYS A 13 15.79 9.69 7.94
C LYS A 13 14.85 8.57 8.41
N HIS A 14 13.55 8.85 8.40
CA HIS A 14 12.53 7.95 8.90
C HIS A 14 11.78 7.32 7.72
N TYR A 15 11.61 6.01 7.78
CA TYR A 15 10.80 5.29 6.80
C TYR A 15 9.35 5.77 6.80
N TRP A 16 8.79 6.01 7.98
CA TRP A 16 7.42 6.45 8.17
C TRP A 16 7.35 7.73 9.01
N VAL A 17 6.59 8.71 8.52
CA VAL A 17 6.26 9.94 9.24
C VAL A 17 4.77 10.17 9.18
N ALA A 18 4.10 10.27 10.33
CA ALA A 18 2.70 10.67 10.39
C ALA A 18 2.58 12.20 10.26
N ALA A 19 1.72 12.67 9.38
CA ALA A 19 1.33 14.08 9.30
C ALA A 19 0.06 14.28 10.15
N ILE A 20 0.17 15.06 11.21
CA ILE A 20 -0.91 15.29 12.18
C ILE A 20 -1.47 16.71 12.11
N ASP A 21 -0.85 17.60 11.36
CA ASP A 21 -1.29 18.98 11.20
C ASP A 21 -2.49 19.03 10.25
N GLU A 22 -3.52 19.77 10.62
CA GLU A 22 -4.80 19.85 9.89
C GLU A 22 -4.66 20.48 8.49
N ASP A 23 -3.62 21.28 8.27
CA ASP A 23 -3.36 21.97 7.00
C ASP A 23 -2.45 21.16 6.04
N ILE A 24 -2.07 19.93 6.42
CA ILE A 24 -1.38 18.98 5.56
C ILE A 24 -2.40 18.08 4.85
N PRO A 25 -2.42 18.03 3.51
CA PRO A 25 -3.49 17.37 2.76
C PRO A 25 -3.34 15.84 2.65
N PHE A 26 -2.43 15.23 3.40
CA PHE A 26 -2.21 13.78 3.47
C PHE A 26 -1.90 13.37 4.90
N GLN A 27 -2.07 12.08 5.23
CA GLN A 27 -1.98 11.59 6.60
C GLN A 27 -0.59 11.04 6.94
N GLY A 28 0.25 10.79 5.95
CA GLY A 28 1.57 10.26 6.22
C GLY A 28 2.47 10.22 5.01
N ILE A 29 3.76 10.10 5.33
CA ILE A 29 4.85 9.99 4.36
C ILE A 29 5.56 8.65 4.59
N VAL A 30 5.81 7.91 3.51
CA VAL A 30 6.75 6.79 3.51
C VAL A 30 7.90 7.13 2.59
N GLU A 31 9.10 7.30 3.14
CA GLU A 31 10.31 7.41 2.33
C GLU A 31 10.94 6.02 2.18
N SER A 32 10.53 5.30 1.13
CA SER A 32 10.94 3.91 0.90
C SER A 32 12.45 3.76 0.68
N THR A 33 13.09 4.78 0.17
CA THR A 33 14.54 4.82 -0.08
C THR A 33 15.39 4.90 1.18
N THR A 34 14.79 5.01 2.36
CA THR A 34 15.51 4.77 3.64
C THR A 34 15.81 3.28 3.85
N LEU A 35 15.13 2.37 3.14
CA LEU A 35 15.29 0.91 3.23
C LEU A 35 15.80 0.28 1.93
N LEU A 36 15.82 1.02 0.82
CA LEU A 36 16.25 0.54 -0.50
C LEU A 36 17.65 1.03 -0.83
N GLU A 37 18.37 0.24 -1.59
CA GLU A 37 19.64 0.67 -2.18
C GLU A 37 19.38 1.70 -3.29
N LYS A 38 20.24 2.70 -3.40
CA LYS A 38 20.11 3.75 -4.44
C LYS A 38 20.12 3.19 -5.86
N SER A 39 20.79 2.07 -6.09
CA SER A 39 20.79 1.37 -7.37
C SER A 39 19.41 0.91 -7.81
N ASP A 40 18.53 0.54 -6.86
CA ASP A 40 17.19 0.03 -7.14
C ASP A 40 16.21 1.12 -7.60
N THR A 41 16.56 2.37 -7.34
CA THR A 41 15.73 3.55 -7.65
C THR A 41 16.40 4.49 -8.65
N ALA A 42 17.40 4.02 -9.41
CA ALA A 42 18.20 4.83 -10.33
C ALA A 42 18.80 6.09 -9.65
N GLY A 43 19.17 5.99 -8.37
CA GLY A 43 19.72 7.08 -7.58
C GLY A 43 18.70 8.08 -7.03
N MET A 44 17.42 7.92 -7.33
CA MET A 44 16.35 8.80 -6.88
C MET A 44 15.84 8.41 -5.50
N HIS A 45 15.19 9.34 -4.82
CA HIS A 45 14.43 9.11 -3.58
C HIS A 45 12.95 9.02 -3.89
N LEU A 46 12.28 8.02 -3.29
CA LEU A 46 10.85 7.78 -3.48
C LEU A 46 10.08 8.07 -2.19
N ILE A 47 9.20 9.06 -2.25
CA ILE A 47 8.30 9.42 -1.17
C ILE A 47 6.87 9.06 -1.56
N TYR A 48 6.19 8.31 -0.71
CA TYR A 48 4.77 8.03 -0.83
C TYR A 48 4.00 8.95 0.11
N LEU A 49 3.06 9.71 -0.42
CA LEU A 49 2.14 10.56 0.35
C LEU A 49 0.80 9.85 0.41
N MET A 50 0.42 9.39 1.61
CA MET A 50 -0.74 8.53 1.79
C MET A 50 -1.92 9.30 2.35
N ASN A 51 -3.09 9.09 1.75
CA ASN A 51 -4.33 9.66 2.24
C ASN A 51 -5.47 8.64 2.13
N TYR A 52 -5.92 8.14 3.29
CA TYR A 52 -7.08 7.28 3.43
C TYR A 52 -8.33 8.14 3.55
N ILE A 53 -9.13 8.18 2.51
CA ILE A 53 -10.37 8.95 2.45
C ILE A 53 -11.56 8.02 2.23
N HIS A 54 -12.75 8.47 2.56
CA HIS A 54 -13.95 7.75 2.18
C HIS A 54 -14.13 7.82 0.65
N ARG A 55 -14.57 6.72 0.03
CA ARG A 55 -14.73 6.64 -1.44
C ARG A 55 -15.69 7.67 -2.04
N THR A 56 -16.57 8.27 -1.21
CA THR A 56 -17.50 9.35 -1.62
C THR A 56 -16.92 10.73 -1.38
N ASP A 57 -15.68 10.83 -0.87
CA ASP A 57 -15.02 12.10 -0.71
C ASP A 57 -14.78 12.76 -2.07
N ALA A 58 -15.02 14.07 -2.12
CA ALA A 58 -14.85 14.85 -3.35
C ALA A 58 -13.41 14.78 -3.89
N LEU A 59 -12.41 14.64 -3.00
CA LEU A 59 -10.99 14.50 -3.37
C LEU A 59 -10.76 13.32 -4.29
N PHE A 60 -11.51 12.20 -4.12
CA PHE A 60 -11.32 11.00 -4.93
C PHE A 60 -11.52 11.25 -6.43
N ASN A 61 -12.38 12.22 -6.78
CA ASN A 61 -12.75 12.52 -8.16
C ASN A 61 -12.11 13.81 -8.70
N LYS A 62 -11.31 14.53 -7.90
CA LYS A 62 -10.63 15.74 -8.37
C LYS A 62 -9.63 15.42 -9.48
N PRO A 63 -9.36 16.38 -10.39
CA PRO A 63 -8.28 16.27 -11.36
C PRO A 63 -6.95 15.90 -10.70
N GLU A 64 -6.16 15.06 -11.36
CA GLU A 64 -4.90 14.56 -10.80
C GLU A 64 -3.93 15.68 -10.45
N HIS A 65 -3.77 16.65 -11.36
CA HIS A 65 -2.87 17.78 -11.15
C HIS A 65 -3.25 18.60 -9.91
N GLU A 66 -4.55 18.83 -9.64
CA GLU A 66 -4.99 19.57 -8.46
C GLU A 66 -4.59 18.87 -7.16
N ILE A 67 -4.71 17.54 -7.12
CA ILE A 67 -4.33 16.74 -5.94
C ILE A 67 -2.82 16.78 -5.77
N LEU A 68 -2.07 16.54 -6.84
CA LEU A 68 -0.60 16.53 -6.80
C LEU A 68 -0.04 17.91 -6.41
N ASP A 69 -0.56 19.00 -6.98
CA ASP A 69 -0.12 20.35 -6.65
C ASP A 69 -0.39 20.67 -5.17
N ASN A 70 -1.57 20.30 -4.66
CA ASN A 70 -1.91 20.47 -3.24
C ASN A 70 -1.00 19.62 -2.33
N TYR A 71 -0.68 18.39 -2.74
CA TYR A 71 0.22 17.52 -1.98
C TYR A 71 1.66 18.05 -1.96
N ILE A 72 2.14 18.64 -3.06
CA ILE A 72 3.45 19.31 -3.10
C ILE A 72 3.47 20.54 -2.17
N VAL A 73 2.40 21.32 -2.13
CA VAL A 73 2.28 22.43 -1.18
C VAL A 73 2.38 21.93 0.27
N GLY A 74 1.67 20.86 0.61
CA GLY A 74 1.78 20.24 1.93
C GLY A 74 3.18 19.69 2.23
N LEU A 75 3.81 19.07 1.24
CA LEU A 75 5.17 18.55 1.38
C LEU A 75 6.20 19.65 1.64
N LYS A 76 6.09 20.78 0.93
CA LYS A 76 6.95 21.96 1.14
C LYS A 76 6.75 22.62 2.50
N LYS A 77 5.54 22.53 3.10
CA LYS A 77 5.32 22.99 4.48
C LYS A 77 6.10 22.14 5.49
N LEU A 78 6.12 20.83 5.30
CA LEU A 78 6.84 19.90 6.17
C LEU A 78 8.36 19.97 5.93
N PHE A 79 8.76 20.21 4.71
CA PHE A 79 10.17 20.31 4.28
C PHE A 79 10.41 21.63 3.56
N PRO A 80 10.62 22.73 4.29
CA PRO A 80 10.80 24.07 3.68
C PRO A 80 11.98 24.18 2.71
N ASP A 81 12.97 23.29 2.85
CA ASP A 81 14.14 23.22 1.96
C ASP A 81 13.86 22.53 0.62
N LEU A 82 12.67 21.94 0.43
CA LEU A 82 12.29 21.30 -0.82
C LEU A 82 12.04 22.34 -1.91
N GLN A 83 12.83 22.26 -2.97
CA GLN A 83 12.71 23.12 -4.14
C GLN A 83 12.02 22.38 -5.30
N ASP A 84 11.50 23.11 -6.29
CA ASP A 84 10.85 22.49 -7.46
C ASP A 84 11.84 21.65 -8.27
N GLU A 85 13.08 22.03 -8.31
CA GLU A 85 14.17 21.33 -8.99
C GLU A 85 14.52 19.98 -8.34
N ASP A 86 14.17 19.79 -7.08
CA ASP A 86 14.32 18.50 -6.39
C ASP A 86 13.29 17.47 -6.88
N ILE A 87 12.15 17.92 -7.42
CA ILE A 87 11.07 17.06 -7.88
C ILE A 87 11.37 16.60 -9.31
N VAL A 88 11.60 15.31 -9.49
CA VAL A 88 11.89 14.70 -10.79
C VAL A 88 10.61 14.29 -11.50
N ASP A 89 9.70 13.65 -10.77
CA ASP A 89 8.43 13.21 -11.30
C ASP A 89 7.41 13.00 -10.17
N ARG A 90 6.13 12.89 -10.54
CA ARG A 90 5.03 12.73 -9.58
C ARG A 90 3.88 11.91 -10.19
N PHE A 91 3.37 10.95 -9.45
CA PHE A 91 2.33 10.02 -9.86
C PHE A 91 1.21 9.98 -8.83
N LEU A 92 -0.02 9.85 -9.28
CA LEU A 92 -1.19 9.69 -8.42
C LEU A 92 -1.85 8.33 -8.64
N PHE A 93 -2.16 7.66 -7.54
CA PHE A 93 -2.83 6.38 -7.54
C PHE A 93 -4.12 6.46 -6.72
N ARG A 94 -5.20 5.92 -7.27
CA ARG A 94 -6.49 5.82 -6.61
C ARG A 94 -6.91 4.37 -6.51
N ALA A 95 -7.26 3.92 -5.31
CA ALA A 95 -7.82 2.60 -5.09
C ALA A 95 -9.13 2.75 -4.30
N PRO A 96 -10.27 2.32 -4.84
CA PRO A 96 -11.56 2.42 -4.14
C PRO A 96 -11.66 1.45 -2.96
N PHE A 97 -10.83 0.41 -2.94
CA PHE A 97 -10.73 -0.58 -1.88
C PHE A 97 -9.25 -0.87 -1.62
N VAL A 98 -8.81 -0.77 -0.37
CA VAL A 98 -7.41 -0.96 0.00
C VAL A 98 -7.21 -2.06 1.03
N GLU A 99 -8.06 -2.12 2.06
CA GLU A 99 -7.97 -3.12 3.11
C GLU A 99 -9.33 -3.68 3.50
N PRO A 100 -9.41 -4.95 3.92
CA PRO A 100 -10.64 -5.52 4.44
C PRO A 100 -10.96 -4.94 5.81
N LEU A 101 -12.24 -4.61 6.04
CA LEU A 101 -12.72 -4.18 7.34
C LEU A 101 -13.03 -5.42 8.21
N TYR A 102 -12.25 -5.66 9.23
CA TYR A 102 -12.42 -6.75 10.19
C TYR A 102 -13.45 -6.38 11.27
N THR A 103 -14.71 -6.61 10.96
CA THR A 103 -15.81 -6.38 11.90
C THR A 103 -15.93 -7.50 12.93
N ILE A 104 -16.69 -7.29 14.02
CA ILE A 104 -16.97 -8.31 15.03
C ILE A 104 -17.49 -9.59 14.35
N GLY A 105 -16.93 -10.74 14.73
CA GLY A 105 -17.27 -12.02 14.14
C GLY A 105 -16.68 -12.28 12.75
N TYR A 106 -15.71 -11.52 12.29
CA TYR A 106 -15.08 -11.68 10.97
C TYR A 106 -14.55 -13.10 10.73
N GLN A 107 -14.01 -13.78 11.74
CA GLN A 107 -13.53 -15.15 11.62
C GLN A 107 -14.57 -16.11 11.03
N LYS A 108 -15.85 -15.91 11.33
CA LYS A 108 -16.96 -16.75 10.79
C LYS A 108 -17.31 -16.41 9.33
N ARG A 109 -16.87 -15.25 8.85
CA ARG A 109 -17.14 -14.73 7.50
C ARG A 109 -15.90 -14.69 6.62
N LYS A 110 -14.76 -15.02 7.21
CA LYS A 110 -13.48 -15.07 6.48
C LYS A 110 -13.62 -16.02 5.29
N PRO A 111 -13.27 -15.60 4.07
CA PRO A 111 -13.35 -16.45 2.90
C PRO A 111 -12.51 -17.73 3.08
N PRO A 112 -12.96 -18.90 2.62
CA PRO A 112 -12.18 -20.12 2.67
C PRO A 112 -11.07 -20.11 1.62
N THR A 113 -9.95 -20.77 1.92
CA THR A 113 -8.86 -20.96 0.95
C THR A 113 -9.26 -21.94 -0.16
N VAL A 114 -9.97 -23.01 0.17
CA VAL A 114 -10.43 -24.00 -0.81
C VAL A 114 -11.87 -23.65 -1.19
N LEU A 115 -12.10 -23.23 -2.42
CA LEU A 115 -13.42 -22.93 -2.95
C LEU A 115 -14.04 -24.18 -3.60
N ILE A 116 -13.25 -24.89 -4.40
CA ILE A 116 -13.62 -26.17 -5.02
C ILE A 116 -12.44 -27.11 -4.82
N PRO A 117 -12.59 -28.18 -4.02
CA PRO A 117 -11.49 -29.12 -3.75
C PRO A 117 -10.85 -29.66 -5.04
N GLY A 118 -9.53 -29.60 -5.11
CA GLY A 118 -8.73 -30.03 -6.25
C GLY A 118 -8.84 -29.16 -7.51
N LYS A 119 -9.63 -28.07 -7.49
CA LYS A 119 -9.90 -27.25 -8.71
C LYS A 119 -9.72 -25.76 -8.52
N LEU A 120 -10.20 -25.19 -7.41
CA LEU A 120 -10.21 -23.74 -7.22
C LEU A 120 -9.82 -23.36 -5.81
N TYR A 121 -8.82 -22.52 -5.71
CA TYR A 121 -8.27 -22.00 -4.46
C TYR A 121 -8.23 -20.48 -4.50
N MET A 122 -8.29 -19.86 -3.35
CA MET A 122 -8.21 -18.41 -3.20
C MET A 122 -7.24 -18.04 -2.08
N ALA A 123 -6.33 -17.11 -2.38
CA ALA A 123 -5.52 -16.43 -1.38
C ALA A 123 -5.67 -14.92 -1.57
N THR A 124 -6.15 -14.25 -0.54
CA THR A 124 -6.35 -12.78 -0.54
C THR A 124 -6.06 -12.23 0.85
N THR A 125 -5.67 -10.97 0.92
CA THR A 125 -5.40 -10.27 2.19
C THR A 125 -6.55 -10.34 3.19
N ALA A 126 -7.80 -10.50 2.74
CA ALA A 126 -8.96 -10.73 3.60
C ALA A 126 -8.85 -12.01 4.46
N GLN A 127 -7.99 -12.96 4.08
CA GLN A 127 -7.79 -14.22 4.81
C GLN A 127 -6.63 -14.16 5.82
N VAL A 128 -5.87 -13.07 5.88
CA VAL A 128 -4.74 -12.90 6.82
C VAL A 128 -5.22 -12.79 8.27
N TYR A 129 -6.46 -12.31 8.49
CA TYR A 129 -7.05 -12.25 9.82
C TYR A 129 -6.84 -13.55 10.65
N PRO A 130 -6.45 -13.49 11.95
CA PRO A 130 -6.46 -12.32 12.83
C PRO A 130 -5.23 -11.42 12.76
N ASP A 131 -4.23 -11.75 11.95
CA ASP A 131 -3.05 -10.93 11.81
C ASP A 131 -3.33 -9.63 11.04
N VAL A 132 -2.44 -8.68 11.17
CA VAL A 132 -2.47 -7.42 10.41
C VAL A 132 -2.09 -7.69 8.95
N THR A 133 -2.79 -7.08 8.02
CA THR A 133 -2.44 -7.12 6.60
C THR A 133 -1.01 -6.57 6.41
N SER A 134 -0.13 -7.43 5.94
CA SER A 134 1.29 -7.15 5.74
C SER A 134 1.86 -8.01 4.61
N TRP A 135 3.02 -7.64 4.11
CA TRP A 135 3.77 -8.47 3.15
C TRP A 135 4.03 -9.88 3.71
N ASN A 136 4.53 -9.97 4.95
CA ASN A 136 4.80 -11.26 5.59
C ASN A 136 3.54 -12.10 5.75
N GLY A 137 2.43 -11.50 6.18
CA GLY A 137 1.13 -12.17 6.28
C GLY A 137 0.64 -12.70 4.93
N SER A 138 0.79 -11.89 3.87
CA SER A 138 0.39 -12.26 2.51
C SER A 138 1.25 -13.39 1.94
N VAL A 139 2.58 -13.32 2.10
CA VAL A 139 3.51 -14.38 1.66
C VAL A 139 3.24 -15.68 2.44
N GLY A 140 3.08 -15.59 3.76
CA GLY A 140 2.77 -16.77 4.59
C GLY A 140 1.43 -17.42 4.22
N LEU A 141 0.41 -16.62 3.87
CA LEU A 141 -0.86 -17.13 3.38
C LEU A 141 -0.70 -17.81 2.01
N ALA A 142 0.04 -17.20 1.09
CA ALA A 142 0.32 -17.77 -0.22
C ALA A 142 1.00 -19.14 -0.09
N GLN A 143 2.03 -19.25 0.75
CA GLN A 143 2.73 -20.49 1.04
C GLN A 143 1.79 -21.60 1.55
N LYS A 144 0.99 -21.28 2.58
CA LYS A 144 -0.02 -22.22 3.12
C LYS A 144 -1.01 -22.68 2.06
N THR A 145 -1.39 -21.78 1.14
CA THR A 145 -2.31 -22.10 0.04
C THR A 145 -1.66 -23.05 -0.96
N VAL A 146 -0.41 -22.81 -1.34
CA VAL A 146 0.36 -23.71 -2.22
C VAL A 146 0.52 -25.09 -1.59
N ASP A 147 0.88 -25.17 -0.32
CA ASP A 147 0.99 -26.43 0.41
C ASP A 147 -0.34 -27.22 0.40
N GLN A 148 -1.47 -26.51 0.53
CA GLN A 148 -2.79 -27.13 0.44
C GLN A 148 -3.06 -27.66 -0.97
N ILE A 149 -2.76 -26.89 -2.01
CA ILE A 149 -2.89 -27.31 -3.40
C ILE A 149 -2.07 -28.56 -3.67
N LEU A 150 -0.80 -28.59 -3.27
CA LEU A 150 0.08 -29.75 -3.46
C LEU A 150 -0.46 -31.00 -2.76
N ARG A 151 -0.93 -30.87 -1.52
CA ARG A 151 -1.56 -32.01 -0.80
C ARG A 151 -2.79 -32.56 -1.52
N ASP A 152 -3.61 -31.68 -2.08
CA ASP A 152 -4.84 -32.10 -2.78
C ASP A 152 -4.51 -32.74 -4.12
N PHE A 153 -3.48 -32.27 -4.82
CA PHE A 153 -3.00 -32.90 -6.07
C PHE A 153 -2.35 -34.25 -5.84
N CYS A 154 -1.58 -34.45 -4.77
CA CYS A 154 -0.99 -35.75 -4.43
C CYS A 154 -2.06 -36.78 -4.15
N LYS A 155 -3.11 -36.43 -3.40
CA LYS A 155 -4.23 -37.35 -3.10
C LYS A 155 -5.03 -37.78 -4.33
N THR A 156 -5.06 -36.97 -5.39
CA THR A 156 -5.78 -37.30 -6.63
C THR A 156 -4.98 -38.19 -7.58
N ARG A 157 -3.67 -38.39 -7.34
CA ARG A 157 -2.82 -39.27 -8.14
C ARG A 157 -2.74 -40.71 -7.60
N ASP A 158 -3.18 -40.95 -6.38
CA ASP A 158 -3.18 -42.25 -5.73
C ASP A 158 -4.53 -43.00 -5.90
N ILE A 159 -5.40 -42.53 -6.80
CA ILE A 159 -6.63 -43.18 -7.26
C ILE A 159 -6.51 -43.48 -8.75
#